data_e332a7e635335231e1e9e1b0a9bbc83c
#
_entry.id   e332a7e635335231e1e9e1b0a9bbc83c
#
_cell.length_a   1.000
_cell.length_b   1.000
_cell.length_c   1.000
_cell.angle_alpha   90.00
_cell.angle_beta   90.00
_cell.angle_gamma   90.00
#
_symmetry.space_group_name_H-M   'P 1'
#
loop_
_entity.id
_entity.type
_entity.pdbx_description
1 polymer ?
#
loop_
_entity_poly.entity_id
_entity_poly.type
_entity_poly.pdbx_seq_one_letter_code
_entity_poly.pdbx_strand_id
1 'polypeptide(L)'
;ILSIGVRPNGKLAKDAGLKVNARGGIVVDDHMLTSDPAVYAVGDVIEIEDFISKESTMIPLAGPANKQGRIAADNIAGLNAAYTGTQGSSIAKVFDLSVASTGENEKALVKRGLVKGKDFESIIITQNNHASYYPGAVPMTLKLLFSTDGKKILGAQIVGRDGVDKRIDVIGVATRLGASVTELKELEFAYAPPYSSAKDPVNMLGFVAENVLGGLVRFAPWNIAETNKDAVLLDVREDAELLAYALPGAKHIPLGQL
;
A
#
# COMPACT_ATOMS: atom_id res chain seq x y z
N ILE A 1 -1.98 4.40 26.38
CA ILE A 1 -1.85 3.39 25.31
C ILE A 1 -0.37 3.24 25.02
N LEU A 2 0.17 1.99 25.06
CA LEU A 2 1.52 1.67 24.63
C LEU A 2 1.46 1.16 23.19
N SER A 3 2.11 1.88 22.26
CA SER A 3 2.18 1.55 20.83
C SER A 3 3.65 1.53 20.37
N ILE A 4 4.44 0.66 21.02
CA ILE A 4 5.89 0.59 20.84
C ILE A 4 6.33 -0.51 19.85
N GLY A 5 5.35 -1.15 19.18
CA GLY A 5 5.57 -2.25 18.25
C GLY A 5 5.84 -3.59 18.95
N VAL A 6 6.23 -4.57 18.13
CA VAL A 6 6.52 -5.93 18.59
C VAL A 6 7.99 -6.31 18.29
N ARG A 7 8.53 -7.22 19.08
CA ARG A 7 9.85 -7.82 18.84
C ARG A 7 9.70 -9.33 18.76
N PRO A 8 10.45 -10.00 17.87
CA PRO A 8 10.43 -11.46 17.79
C PRO A 8 10.97 -12.06 19.09
N ASN A 9 10.31 -13.10 19.59
CA ASN A 9 10.81 -13.85 20.74
C ASN A 9 11.69 -15.01 20.27
N GLY A 10 12.83 -14.66 19.65
CA GLY A 10 13.78 -15.62 19.08
C GLY A 10 14.85 -16.15 20.05
N LYS A 11 14.75 -15.83 21.36
CA LYS A 11 15.76 -16.21 22.32
C LYS A 11 16.00 -17.73 22.39
N LEU A 12 14.93 -18.52 22.44
CA LEU A 12 15.02 -19.97 22.47
C LEU A 12 15.76 -20.52 21.25
N ALA A 13 15.43 -20.02 20.06
CA ALA A 13 16.09 -20.40 18.81
C ALA A 13 17.58 -20.05 18.81
N LYS A 14 17.93 -18.85 19.28
CA LYS A 14 19.32 -18.41 19.43
C LYS A 14 20.08 -19.27 20.41
N ASP A 15 19.52 -19.60 21.58
CA ASP A 15 20.13 -20.43 22.60
C ASP A 15 20.32 -21.88 22.12
N ALA A 16 19.46 -22.35 21.22
CA ALA A 16 19.58 -23.65 20.54
C ALA A 16 20.58 -23.63 19.36
N GLY A 17 21.23 -22.50 19.06
CA GLY A 17 22.22 -22.38 18.00
C GLY A 17 21.64 -22.14 16.60
N LEU A 18 20.35 -21.88 16.48
CA LEU A 18 19.74 -21.54 15.19
C LEU A 18 20.17 -20.15 14.72
N LYS A 19 20.25 -19.95 13.39
CA LYS A 19 20.55 -18.65 12.79
C LYS A 19 19.42 -17.68 13.06
N VAL A 20 19.73 -16.53 13.67
CA VAL A 20 18.81 -15.43 13.90
C VAL A 20 19.40 -14.14 13.32
N ASN A 21 18.52 -13.23 12.86
CA ASN A 21 18.93 -11.92 12.36
C ASN A 21 19.25 -10.94 13.52
N ALA A 22 19.71 -9.73 13.18
CA ALA A 22 20.06 -8.69 14.17
C ALA A 22 18.90 -8.26 15.08
N ARG A 23 17.64 -8.47 14.65
CA ARG A 23 16.42 -8.16 15.41
C ARG A 23 15.96 -9.34 16.29
N GLY A 24 16.59 -10.50 16.17
CA GLY A 24 16.23 -11.74 16.86
C GLY A 24 15.23 -12.62 16.09
N GLY A 25 14.93 -12.29 14.84
CA GLY A 25 14.08 -13.12 13.97
C GLY A 25 14.80 -14.37 13.49
N ILE A 26 14.10 -15.49 13.45
CA ILE A 26 14.65 -16.78 13.00
C ILE A 26 14.76 -16.74 11.47
N VAL A 27 15.95 -17.00 10.95
CA VAL A 27 16.19 -17.08 9.51
C VAL A 27 15.72 -18.44 9.00
N VAL A 28 14.83 -18.41 7.99
CA VAL A 28 14.32 -19.61 7.32
C VAL A 28 14.53 -19.48 5.80
N ASP A 29 14.54 -20.62 5.12
CA ASP A 29 14.44 -20.65 3.67
C ASP A 29 12.98 -20.51 3.18
N ASP A 30 12.75 -20.63 1.88
CA ASP A 30 11.41 -20.57 1.28
C ASP A 30 10.55 -21.82 1.58
N HIS A 31 11.14 -22.89 2.11
CA HIS A 31 10.45 -24.07 2.61
C HIS A 31 10.13 -24.01 4.11
N MET A 32 10.39 -22.87 4.76
CA MET A 32 10.24 -22.65 6.21
C MET A 32 11.23 -23.45 7.06
N LEU A 33 12.31 -23.95 6.48
CA LEU A 33 13.36 -24.69 7.17
C LEU A 33 14.37 -23.71 7.78
N THR A 34 14.79 -23.96 9.03
CA THR A 34 15.81 -23.16 9.71
C THR A 34 17.22 -23.61 9.31
N SER A 35 18.25 -23.08 9.99
CA SER A 35 19.62 -23.55 9.84
C SER A 35 19.86 -24.97 10.35
N ASP A 36 18.93 -25.57 11.09
CA ASP A 36 18.92 -26.97 11.50
C ASP A 36 17.90 -27.74 10.63
N PRO A 37 18.33 -28.83 9.93
CA PRO A 37 17.47 -29.58 9.04
C PRO A 37 16.31 -30.32 9.72
N ALA A 38 16.30 -30.40 11.03
CA ALA A 38 15.20 -30.98 11.80
C ALA A 38 14.21 -29.97 12.37
N VAL A 39 14.43 -28.64 12.11
CA VAL A 39 13.64 -27.56 12.74
C VAL A 39 13.05 -26.64 11.72
N TYR A 40 11.74 -26.51 11.75
CA TYR A 40 10.98 -25.51 10.98
C TYR A 40 10.57 -24.34 11.88
N ALA A 41 10.44 -23.14 11.29
CA ALA A 41 9.91 -21.98 11.99
C ALA A 41 8.93 -21.21 11.09
N VAL A 42 7.87 -20.68 11.68
CA VAL A 42 6.79 -19.96 10.98
C VAL A 42 6.24 -18.82 11.83
N GLY A 43 5.51 -17.91 11.21
CA GLY A 43 4.77 -16.84 11.87
C GLY A 43 5.60 -15.59 12.16
N ASP A 44 5.19 -14.82 13.16
CA ASP A 44 5.69 -13.47 13.45
C ASP A 44 7.19 -13.44 13.83
N VAL A 45 7.75 -14.58 14.20
CA VAL A 45 9.13 -14.70 14.70
C VAL A 45 10.17 -14.90 13.59
N ILE A 46 9.76 -15.14 12.34
CA ILE A 46 10.68 -15.48 11.26
C ILE A 46 11.08 -14.28 10.39
N GLU A 47 12.26 -14.39 9.78
CA GLU A 47 12.70 -13.55 8.66
C GLU A 47 12.29 -14.23 7.35
N ILE A 48 11.70 -13.46 6.44
CA ILE A 48 11.20 -13.91 5.14
C ILE A 48 11.62 -12.94 4.05
N GLU A 49 11.40 -13.32 2.78
CA GLU A 49 11.54 -12.42 1.65
C GLU A 49 10.30 -11.51 1.51
N ASP A 50 10.52 -10.20 1.35
CA ASP A 50 9.50 -9.26 0.90
C ASP A 50 9.20 -9.50 -0.58
N PHE A 51 7.90 -9.60 -0.92
CA PHE A 51 7.48 -9.90 -2.30
C PHE A 51 7.82 -8.80 -3.30
N ILE A 52 7.83 -7.53 -2.87
CA ILE A 52 8.06 -6.37 -3.73
C ILE A 52 9.55 -6.09 -3.87
N SER A 53 10.25 -5.92 -2.74
CA SER A 53 11.65 -5.51 -2.72
C SER A 53 12.63 -6.65 -2.95
N LYS A 54 12.20 -7.89 -2.71
CA LYS A 54 13.05 -9.08 -2.67
C LYS A 54 14.12 -9.06 -1.59
N GLU A 55 13.97 -8.17 -0.62
CA GLU A 55 14.87 -8.05 0.53
C GLU A 55 14.34 -8.86 1.73
N SER A 56 15.25 -9.24 2.62
CA SER A 56 14.88 -9.87 3.88
C SER A 56 14.09 -8.93 4.77
N THR A 57 12.97 -9.39 5.29
CA THR A 57 12.07 -8.61 6.14
C THR A 57 11.38 -9.47 7.20
N MET A 58 10.70 -8.82 8.12
CA MET A 58 9.81 -9.44 9.10
C MET A 58 8.46 -8.74 9.05
N ILE A 59 7.42 -9.48 8.68
CA ILE A 59 6.05 -8.97 8.55
C ILE A 59 5.12 -9.80 9.44
N PRO A 60 4.88 -9.36 10.69
CA PRO A 60 4.08 -10.10 11.67
C PRO A 60 2.58 -9.93 11.37
N LEU A 61 2.05 -10.76 10.47
CA LEU A 61 0.66 -10.77 10.04
C LEU A 61 0.10 -12.19 10.00
N ALA A 62 -1.14 -12.35 10.44
CA ALA A 62 -1.80 -13.65 10.56
C ALA A 62 -1.99 -14.37 9.20
N GLY A 63 -2.26 -13.62 8.11
CA GLY A 63 -2.38 -14.20 6.77
C GLY A 63 -1.12 -14.91 6.29
N PRO A 64 0.04 -14.25 6.27
CA PRO A 64 1.34 -14.89 6.05
C PRO A 64 1.60 -16.07 6.98
N ALA A 65 1.41 -15.91 8.30
CA ALA A 65 1.65 -16.96 9.28
C ALA A 65 0.86 -18.25 8.98
N ASN A 66 -0.41 -18.15 8.61
CA ASN A 66 -1.23 -19.30 8.24
C ASN A 66 -0.71 -20.02 6.98
N LYS A 67 -0.29 -19.26 5.96
CA LYS A 67 0.30 -19.85 4.73
C LYS A 67 1.62 -20.55 5.04
N GLN A 68 2.47 -19.94 5.87
CA GLN A 68 3.75 -20.50 6.31
C GLN A 68 3.54 -21.79 7.10
N GLY A 69 2.56 -21.83 8.01
CA GLY A 69 2.19 -23.04 8.75
C GLY A 69 1.78 -24.19 7.83
N ARG A 70 1.01 -23.90 6.79
CA ARG A 70 0.64 -24.89 5.78
C ARG A 70 1.86 -25.41 5.02
N ILE A 71 2.74 -24.50 4.54
CA ILE A 71 3.96 -24.85 3.81
C ILE A 71 4.90 -25.72 4.67
N ALA A 72 5.11 -25.35 5.94
CA ALA A 72 5.90 -26.16 6.85
C ALA A 72 5.32 -27.57 7.03
N ALA A 73 4.01 -27.70 7.23
CA ALA A 73 3.35 -28.99 7.36
C ALA A 73 3.47 -29.84 6.09
N ASP A 74 3.30 -29.23 4.91
CA ASP A 74 3.45 -29.91 3.62
C ASP A 74 4.90 -30.43 3.45
N ASN A 75 5.91 -29.63 3.80
CA ASN A 75 7.32 -30.02 3.71
C ASN A 75 7.70 -31.11 4.74
N ILE A 76 7.18 -31.04 5.96
CA ILE A 76 7.35 -32.11 6.98
C ILE A 76 6.73 -33.42 6.47
N ALA A 77 5.64 -33.37 5.73
CA ALA A 77 5.00 -34.52 5.11
C ALA A 77 5.68 -35.02 3.83
N GLY A 78 6.80 -34.42 3.41
CA GLY A 78 7.58 -34.82 2.24
C GLY A 78 7.11 -34.20 0.92
N LEU A 79 6.21 -33.21 0.96
CA LEU A 79 5.86 -32.39 -0.21
C LEU A 79 6.90 -31.29 -0.39
N ASN A 80 6.98 -30.73 -1.61
CA ASN A 80 7.92 -29.66 -1.94
C ASN A 80 7.17 -28.35 -2.14
N ALA A 81 6.70 -27.75 -1.04
CA ALA A 81 5.97 -26.50 -1.05
C ALA A 81 6.91 -25.31 -0.76
N ALA A 82 6.82 -24.23 -1.55
CA ALA A 82 7.65 -23.03 -1.35
C ALA A 82 6.80 -21.78 -1.04
N TYR A 83 7.32 -20.94 -0.15
CA TYR A 83 6.75 -19.65 0.19
C TYR A 83 7.31 -18.58 -0.74
N THR A 84 6.43 -17.88 -1.43
CA THR A 84 6.79 -16.87 -2.44
C THR A 84 6.88 -15.45 -1.87
N GLY A 85 7.12 -15.31 -0.58
CA GLY A 85 7.23 -14.01 0.10
C GLY A 85 5.87 -13.37 0.42
N THR A 86 5.92 -12.26 1.15
CA THR A 86 4.74 -11.47 1.53
C THR A 86 4.86 -10.03 1.05
N GLN A 87 3.73 -9.42 0.69
CA GLN A 87 3.62 -8.00 0.37
C GLN A 87 3.05 -7.15 1.52
N GLY A 88 2.72 -7.76 2.67
CA GLY A 88 2.32 -7.06 3.88
C GLY A 88 0.96 -6.36 3.80
N SER A 89 -0.03 -6.95 3.13
CA SER A 89 -1.38 -6.39 3.10
C SER A 89 -2.00 -6.40 4.50
N SER A 90 -2.45 -5.22 4.95
CA SER A 90 -2.99 -5.03 6.30
C SER A 90 -4.09 -3.97 6.31
N ILE A 91 -4.99 -4.09 7.27
CA ILE A 91 -6.06 -3.13 7.53
C ILE A 91 -6.30 -2.98 9.02
N ALA A 92 -6.60 -1.76 9.46
CA ALA A 92 -6.98 -1.48 10.84
C ALA A 92 -8.19 -0.54 10.88
N LYS A 93 -9.06 -0.74 11.88
CA LYS A 93 -10.13 0.19 12.21
C LYS A 93 -9.63 1.16 13.27
N VAL A 94 -9.70 2.47 12.97
CA VAL A 94 -9.30 3.55 13.88
C VAL A 94 -10.50 4.48 14.05
N PHE A 95 -11.27 4.30 15.11
CA PHE A 95 -12.58 4.92 15.29
C PHE A 95 -13.48 4.66 14.06
N ASP A 96 -13.93 5.70 13.37
CA ASP A 96 -14.78 5.60 12.18
C ASP A 96 -13.98 5.34 10.90
N LEU A 97 -12.66 5.46 10.95
CA LEU A 97 -11.80 5.29 9.79
C LEU A 97 -11.27 3.87 9.68
N SER A 98 -11.21 3.37 8.46
CA SER A 98 -10.41 2.22 8.06
C SER A 98 -9.12 2.72 7.42
N VAL A 99 -8.00 2.15 7.85
CA VAL A 99 -6.66 2.46 7.31
C VAL A 99 -6.06 1.17 6.79
N ALA A 100 -5.76 1.11 5.50
CA ALA A 100 -5.23 -0.09 4.87
C ALA A 100 -3.97 0.19 4.06
N SER A 101 -3.13 -0.82 3.95
CA SER A 101 -1.92 -0.77 3.11
C SER A 101 -1.59 -2.12 2.50
N THR A 102 -0.92 -2.10 1.35
CA THR A 102 -0.30 -3.26 0.71
C THR A 102 0.99 -2.84 0.04
N GLY A 103 1.99 -3.72 0.01
CA GLY A 103 3.32 -3.41 -0.53
C GLY A 103 4.08 -2.38 0.30
N GLU A 104 5.01 -1.69 -0.33
CA GLU A 104 5.87 -0.71 0.31
C GLU A 104 5.20 0.67 0.43
N ASN A 105 5.60 1.45 1.42
CA ASN A 105 5.24 2.85 1.52
C ASN A 105 6.41 3.74 1.08
N GLU A 106 6.15 5.02 0.81
CA GLU A 106 7.16 5.97 0.33
C GLU A 106 8.36 6.11 1.27
N LYS A 107 8.13 6.03 2.60
CA LYS A 107 9.21 6.08 3.59
C LYS A 107 10.15 4.87 3.48
N ALA A 108 9.62 3.69 3.20
CA ALA A 108 10.40 2.47 3.00
C ALA A 108 11.23 2.57 1.71
N LEU A 109 10.65 3.02 0.60
CA LEU A 109 11.36 3.24 -0.66
C LEU A 109 12.52 4.23 -0.49
N VAL A 110 12.27 5.39 0.12
CA VAL A 110 13.30 6.40 0.39
C VAL A 110 14.40 5.87 1.33
N LYS A 111 14.05 5.11 2.36
CA LYS A 111 15.02 4.47 3.26
C LYS A 111 15.93 3.49 2.54
N ARG A 112 15.44 2.83 1.48
CA ARG A 112 16.23 1.97 0.59
C ARG A 112 17.08 2.77 -0.41
N GLY A 113 17.04 4.10 -0.38
CA GLY A 113 17.79 4.97 -1.27
C GLY A 113 17.11 5.25 -2.62
N LEU A 114 15.85 4.85 -2.79
CA LEU A 114 15.10 5.16 -4.01
C LEU A 114 14.61 6.60 -4.01
N VAL A 115 14.65 7.23 -5.18
CA VAL A 115 14.35 8.66 -5.37
C VAL A 115 13.07 8.81 -6.17
N LYS A 116 12.10 9.57 -5.63
CA LYS A 116 10.87 9.91 -6.33
C LYS A 116 11.16 10.72 -7.60
N GLY A 117 10.47 10.43 -8.68
CA GLY A 117 10.70 11.02 -10.00
C GLY A 117 11.83 10.38 -10.80
N LYS A 118 12.62 9.48 -10.18
CA LYS A 118 13.70 8.75 -10.83
C LYS A 118 13.48 7.24 -10.78
N ASP A 119 13.21 6.71 -9.60
CA ASP A 119 13.10 5.26 -9.37
C ASP A 119 11.64 4.85 -9.15
N PHE A 120 10.81 5.74 -8.62
CA PHE A 120 9.38 5.54 -8.42
C PHE A 120 8.59 6.86 -8.54
N GLU A 121 7.30 6.72 -8.78
CA GLU A 121 6.31 7.78 -8.70
C GLU A 121 5.28 7.49 -7.61
N SER A 122 4.60 8.53 -7.16
CA SER A 122 3.45 8.41 -6.26
C SER A 122 2.38 9.41 -6.62
N ILE A 123 1.14 8.94 -6.55
CA ILE A 123 -0.06 9.75 -6.72
C ILE A 123 -0.96 9.64 -5.50
N ILE A 124 -1.72 10.70 -5.24
CA ILE A 124 -2.74 10.72 -4.20
C ILE A 124 -4.02 11.25 -4.84
N ILE A 125 -5.11 10.52 -4.67
CA ILE A 125 -6.44 10.92 -5.11
C ILE A 125 -7.45 10.80 -3.96
N THR A 126 -8.50 11.58 -4.03
CA THR A 126 -9.67 11.43 -3.14
C THR A 126 -10.89 11.14 -4.00
N GLN A 127 -11.58 10.05 -3.69
CA GLN A 127 -12.76 9.58 -4.41
C GLN A 127 -13.81 9.10 -3.41
N ASN A 128 -15.09 9.15 -3.79
CA ASN A 128 -16.14 8.56 -2.96
C ASN A 128 -16.12 7.02 -3.07
N ASN A 129 -16.55 6.36 -1.99
CA ASN A 129 -16.69 4.91 -1.93
C ASN A 129 -17.70 4.33 -2.94
N HIS A 130 -18.72 5.11 -3.30
CA HIS A 130 -19.74 4.78 -4.30
C HIS A 130 -20.25 6.06 -5.00
N ALA A 131 -21.24 5.93 -5.87
CA ALA A 131 -21.80 7.03 -6.64
C ALA A 131 -22.25 8.20 -5.74
N SER A 132 -21.72 9.40 -5.98
CA SER A 132 -21.94 10.59 -5.13
C SER A 132 -23.39 11.02 -5.00
N TYR A 133 -24.21 10.70 -6.00
CA TYR A 133 -25.67 11.00 -6.00
C TYR A 133 -26.49 9.98 -5.19
N TYR A 134 -25.88 8.85 -4.78
CA TYR A 134 -26.56 7.86 -3.94
C TYR A 134 -26.29 8.16 -2.46
N PRO A 135 -27.32 8.07 -1.59
CA PRO A 135 -27.17 8.43 -0.18
C PRO A 135 -26.08 7.61 0.55
N GLY A 136 -25.34 8.28 1.42
CA GLY A 136 -24.31 7.65 2.23
C GLY A 136 -22.92 7.62 1.57
N ALA A 137 -22.73 8.27 0.43
CA ALA A 137 -21.41 8.41 -0.18
C ALA A 137 -20.45 9.16 0.76
N VAL A 138 -19.28 8.56 0.99
CA VAL A 138 -18.22 9.13 1.84
C VAL A 138 -16.87 9.07 1.14
N PRO A 139 -16.03 10.10 1.31
CA PRO A 139 -14.72 10.13 0.67
C PRO A 139 -13.75 9.13 1.27
N MET A 140 -12.86 8.62 0.42
CA MET A 140 -11.63 7.93 0.80
C MET A 140 -10.45 8.55 0.06
N THR A 141 -9.30 8.60 0.72
CA THR A 141 -8.04 9.03 0.13
C THR A 141 -7.17 7.82 -0.17
N LEU A 142 -6.72 7.72 -1.41
CA LEU A 142 -5.89 6.62 -1.90
C LEU A 142 -4.53 7.17 -2.33
N LYS A 143 -3.47 6.53 -1.87
CA LYS A 143 -2.10 6.76 -2.35
C LYS A 143 -1.61 5.51 -3.05
N LEU A 144 -1.06 5.66 -4.25
CA LEU A 144 -0.44 4.60 -5.04
C LEU A 144 1.02 4.94 -5.31
N LEU A 145 1.90 3.93 -5.19
CA LEU A 145 3.31 4.01 -5.52
C LEU A 145 3.62 3.01 -6.64
N PHE A 146 4.36 3.43 -7.64
CA PHE A 146 4.68 2.61 -8.80
C PHE A 146 6.03 2.98 -9.41
N SER A 147 6.62 2.07 -10.19
CA SER A 147 7.86 2.32 -10.92
C SER A 147 7.70 3.41 -11.99
N THR A 148 8.74 4.18 -12.28
CA THR A 148 8.69 5.29 -13.26
C THR A 148 8.36 4.85 -14.69
N ASP A 149 8.52 3.56 -15.01
CA ASP A 149 8.08 2.97 -16.27
C ASP A 149 6.64 2.43 -16.23
N GLY A 150 5.96 2.53 -15.07
CA GLY A 150 4.58 2.08 -14.86
C GLY A 150 4.38 0.57 -14.79
N LYS A 151 5.43 -0.24 -14.97
CA LYS A 151 5.30 -1.71 -15.08
C LYS A 151 5.07 -2.41 -13.75
N LYS A 152 5.35 -1.74 -12.62
CA LYS A 152 5.23 -2.34 -11.28
C LYS A 152 4.44 -1.43 -10.36
N ILE A 153 3.47 -2.00 -9.69
CA ILE A 153 2.85 -1.43 -8.50
C ILE A 153 3.75 -1.78 -7.32
N LEU A 154 4.25 -0.77 -6.61
CA LEU A 154 5.16 -0.93 -5.48
C LEU A 154 4.40 -0.99 -4.15
N GLY A 155 3.29 -0.29 -4.06
CA GLY A 155 2.43 -0.33 -2.89
C GLY A 155 1.30 0.69 -2.93
N ALA A 156 0.37 0.56 -1.99
CA ALA A 156 -0.76 1.46 -1.83
C ALA A 156 -1.12 1.65 -0.36
N GLN A 157 -1.69 2.81 -0.04
CA GLN A 157 -2.32 3.13 1.23
C GLN A 157 -3.68 3.74 0.97
N ILE A 158 -4.70 3.35 1.75
CA ILE A 158 -6.05 3.89 1.65
C ILE A 158 -6.57 4.23 3.05
N VAL A 159 -7.17 5.41 3.16
CA VAL A 159 -7.85 5.85 4.37
C VAL A 159 -9.25 6.33 4.01
N GLY A 160 -10.26 5.85 4.72
CA GLY A 160 -11.65 6.23 4.50
C GLY A 160 -12.57 5.60 5.54
N ARG A 161 -13.85 5.94 5.49
CA ARG A 161 -14.84 5.39 6.41
C ARG A 161 -15.43 4.07 5.92
N ASP A 162 -15.55 3.91 4.59
CA ASP A 162 -16.17 2.76 3.96
C ASP A 162 -15.51 2.42 2.62
N GLY A 163 -15.56 1.15 2.20
CA GLY A 163 -15.06 0.65 0.92
C GLY A 163 -13.53 0.60 0.77
N VAL A 164 -12.79 0.81 1.84
CA VAL A 164 -11.32 0.75 1.89
C VAL A 164 -10.80 -0.67 1.68
N ASP A 165 -11.43 -1.65 2.34
CA ASP A 165 -11.11 -3.08 2.27
C ASP A 165 -11.19 -3.61 0.85
N LYS A 166 -12.31 -3.37 0.16
CA LYS A 166 -12.50 -3.77 -1.24
C LYS A 166 -11.34 -3.28 -2.14
N ARG A 167 -10.94 -2.01 -2.00
CA ARG A 167 -9.96 -1.39 -2.91
C ARG A 167 -8.54 -1.82 -2.60
N ILE A 168 -8.17 -1.94 -1.33
CA ILE A 168 -6.82 -2.39 -0.98
C ILE A 168 -6.60 -3.85 -1.40
N ASP A 169 -7.61 -4.70 -1.28
CA ASP A 169 -7.53 -6.10 -1.69
C ASP A 169 -7.37 -6.22 -3.21
N VAL A 170 -8.12 -5.45 -4.00
CA VAL A 170 -7.96 -5.44 -5.46
C VAL A 170 -6.56 -5.00 -5.86
N ILE A 171 -6.05 -3.90 -5.27
CA ILE A 171 -4.67 -3.44 -5.56
C ILE A 171 -3.65 -4.49 -5.11
N GLY A 172 -3.87 -5.13 -3.97
CA GLY A 172 -3.02 -6.22 -3.47
C GLY A 172 -2.98 -7.41 -4.41
N VAL A 173 -4.13 -7.82 -4.96
CA VAL A 173 -4.22 -8.89 -5.97
C VAL A 173 -3.52 -8.49 -7.26
N ALA A 174 -3.79 -7.27 -7.78
CA ALA A 174 -3.13 -6.75 -8.98
C ALA A 174 -1.60 -6.74 -8.82
N THR A 175 -1.10 -6.25 -7.69
CA THR A 175 0.33 -6.26 -7.35
C THR A 175 0.90 -7.68 -7.32
N ARG A 176 0.19 -8.63 -6.70
CA ARG A 176 0.63 -10.02 -6.57
C ARG A 176 0.71 -10.74 -7.91
N LEU A 177 -0.19 -10.42 -8.83
CA LEU A 177 -0.23 -10.99 -10.17
C LEU A 177 0.69 -10.26 -11.16
N GLY A 178 1.38 -9.19 -10.73
CA GLY A 178 2.35 -8.47 -11.55
C GLY A 178 1.72 -7.51 -12.55
N ALA A 179 0.50 -7.02 -12.28
CA ALA A 179 -0.14 -6.01 -13.11
C ALA A 179 0.69 -4.72 -13.16
N SER A 180 0.70 -4.07 -14.31
CA SER A 180 1.19 -2.70 -14.48
C SER A 180 0.21 -1.71 -13.85
N VAL A 181 0.66 -0.49 -13.55
CA VAL A 181 -0.21 0.53 -12.97
C VAL A 181 -1.33 0.96 -13.93
N THR A 182 -1.07 0.92 -15.23
CA THR A 182 -2.06 1.30 -16.26
C THR A 182 -3.15 0.24 -16.45
N GLU A 183 -2.87 -1.04 -16.12
CA GLU A 183 -3.91 -2.08 -16.16
C GLU A 183 -5.00 -1.85 -15.10
N LEU A 184 -4.73 -1.09 -14.05
CA LEU A 184 -5.76 -0.75 -13.05
C LEU A 184 -6.97 -0.03 -13.68
N LYS A 185 -6.80 0.75 -14.74
CA LYS A 185 -7.89 1.43 -15.44
C LYS A 185 -8.79 0.46 -16.23
N GLU A 186 -8.25 -0.70 -16.64
CA GLU A 186 -8.95 -1.71 -17.45
C GLU A 186 -9.72 -2.73 -16.59
N LEU A 187 -9.54 -2.69 -15.27
CA LEU A 187 -10.23 -3.63 -14.38
C LEU A 187 -11.75 -3.36 -14.42
N GLU A 188 -12.53 -4.42 -14.62
CA GLU A 188 -13.99 -4.37 -14.55
C GLU A 188 -14.47 -4.67 -13.13
N PHE A 189 -15.19 -3.71 -12.55
CA PHE A 189 -15.77 -3.84 -11.22
C PHE A 189 -17.28 -4.01 -11.31
N ALA A 190 -17.83 -4.84 -10.42
CA ALA A 190 -19.27 -4.88 -10.23
C ALA A 190 -19.78 -3.52 -9.79
N TYR A 191 -20.64 -2.92 -10.62
CA TYR A 191 -21.18 -1.57 -10.42
C TYR A 191 -22.70 -1.56 -10.27
N ALA A 192 -23.12 -0.92 -9.21
CA ALA A 192 -24.41 -0.26 -9.07
C ALA A 192 -24.23 0.88 -8.07
N PRO A 193 -25.09 1.93 -8.09
CA PRO A 193 -24.89 3.14 -7.29
C PRO A 193 -24.53 2.95 -5.82
N PRO A 194 -25.11 1.95 -5.08
CA PRO A 194 -24.75 1.71 -3.66
C PRO A 194 -23.39 1.08 -3.42
N TYR A 195 -22.74 0.50 -4.45
CA TYR A 195 -21.54 -0.33 -4.28
C TYR A 195 -20.26 0.28 -4.82
N SER A 196 -20.36 1.14 -5.84
CA SER A 196 -19.21 1.76 -6.48
C SER A 196 -19.62 3.00 -7.30
N SER A 197 -18.67 3.61 -7.95
CA SER A 197 -18.87 4.54 -9.08
C SER A 197 -18.60 3.79 -10.39
N ALA A 198 -19.14 4.28 -11.50
CA ALA A 198 -18.91 3.68 -12.83
C ALA A 198 -17.40 3.63 -13.18
N LYS A 199 -16.64 4.63 -12.71
CA LYS A 199 -15.17 4.57 -12.60
C LYS A 199 -14.83 4.35 -11.13
N ASP A 200 -14.50 3.11 -10.76
CA ASP A 200 -14.11 2.79 -9.37
C ASP A 200 -12.86 3.59 -8.97
N PRO A 201 -12.67 3.95 -7.70
CA PRO A 201 -11.44 4.58 -7.22
C PRO A 201 -10.15 3.90 -7.69
N VAL A 202 -10.13 2.57 -7.86
CA VAL A 202 -8.98 1.86 -8.41
C VAL A 202 -8.77 2.18 -9.90
N ASN A 203 -9.85 2.26 -10.69
CA ASN A 203 -9.72 2.70 -12.09
C ASN A 203 -9.19 4.13 -12.16
N MET A 204 -9.66 5.02 -11.27
CA MET A 204 -9.18 6.40 -11.21
C MET A 204 -7.69 6.49 -10.89
N LEU A 205 -7.15 5.61 -10.04
CA LEU A 205 -5.71 5.50 -9.82
C LEU A 205 -4.97 5.17 -11.13
N GLY A 206 -5.47 4.21 -11.91
CA GLY A 206 -4.89 3.84 -13.20
C GLY A 206 -4.89 5.00 -14.21
N PHE A 207 -6.02 5.73 -14.35
CA PHE A 207 -6.12 6.89 -15.24
C PHE A 207 -5.16 8.02 -14.82
N VAL A 208 -5.10 8.33 -13.54
CA VAL A 208 -4.20 9.40 -13.04
C VAL A 208 -2.74 8.99 -13.16
N ALA A 209 -2.40 7.73 -12.90
CA ALA A 209 -1.04 7.23 -13.10
C ALA A 209 -0.61 7.30 -14.58
N GLU A 210 -1.50 6.95 -15.51
CA GLU A 210 -1.24 7.09 -16.95
C GLU A 210 -0.96 8.55 -17.34
N ASN A 211 -1.74 9.50 -16.82
CA ASN A 211 -1.51 10.93 -17.05
C ASN A 211 -0.15 11.40 -16.53
N VAL A 212 0.30 10.88 -15.39
CA VAL A 212 1.63 11.16 -14.83
C VAL A 212 2.73 10.57 -15.72
N LEU A 213 2.60 9.30 -16.11
CA LEU A 213 3.56 8.62 -17.00
C LEU A 213 3.65 9.30 -18.37
N GLY A 214 2.53 9.79 -18.90
CA GLY A 214 2.45 10.55 -20.15
C GLY A 214 2.92 12.00 -20.04
N GLY A 215 3.30 12.47 -18.82
CA GLY A 215 3.75 13.85 -18.59
C GLY A 215 2.64 14.90 -18.65
N LEU A 216 1.36 14.49 -18.68
CA LEU A 216 0.21 15.39 -18.73
C LEU A 216 -0.09 16.05 -17.37
N VAL A 217 0.31 15.40 -16.27
CA VAL A 217 0.11 15.86 -14.90
C VAL A 217 1.39 15.66 -14.09
N ARG A 218 1.71 16.64 -13.25
CA ARG A 218 2.77 16.57 -12.24
C ARG A 218 2.19 16.84 -10.87
N PHE A 219 2.45 15.98 -9.90
CA PHE A 219 2.05 16.19 -8.52
C PHE A 219 3.09 17.03 -7.79
N ALA A 220 2.66 18.17 -7.27
CA ALA A 220 3.47 18.96 -6.35
C ALA A 220 3.49 18.30 -4.95
N PRO A 221 4.58 18.47 -4.16
CA PRO A 221 4.57 18.11 -2.76
C PRO A 221 3.42 18.82 -2.02
N TRP A 222 2.81 18.15 -1.04
CA TRP A 222 1.69 18.72 -0.27
C TRP A 222 2.05 20.04 0.45
N ASN A 223 3.33 20.22 0.77
CA ASN A 223 3.88 21.41 1.43
C ASN A 223 4.54 22.40 0.47
N ILE A 224 4.17 22.36 -0.82
CA ILE A 224 4.79 23.24 -1.85
C ILE A 224 4.67 24.73 -1.49
N ALA A 225 3.57 25.14 -0.87
CA ALA A 225 3.36 26.50 -0.41
C ALA A 225 4.39 26.96 0.62
N GLU A 226 4.93 26.05 1.40
CA GLU A 226 5.93 26.32 2.44
C GLU A 226 7.35 26.27 1.87
N THR A 227 7.60 25.36 0.94
CA THR A 227 8.94 25.02 0.44
C THR A 227 9.33 25.78 -0.81
N ASN A 228 8.37 26.31 -1.59
CA ASN A 228 8.61 27.09 -2.79
C ASN A 228 7.84 28.43 -2.72
N LYS A 229 8.57 29.51 -2.47
CA LYS A 229 8.01 30.88 -2.35
C LYS A 229 7.53 31.47 -3.67
N ASP A 230 7.99 30.93 -4.80
CA ASP A 230 7.60 31.36 -6.15
C ASP A 230 6.37 30.59 -6.66
N ALA A 231 5.90 29.61 -5.92
CA ALA A 231 4.70 28.86 -6.29
C ALA A 231 3.45 29.73 -6.17
N VAL A 232 2.69 29.83 -7.26
CA VAL A 232 1.37 30.46 -7.24
C VAL A 232 0.34 29.39 -6.92
N LEU A 233 -0.38 29.57 -5.81
CA LEU A 233 -1.47 28.70 -5.42
C LEU A 233 -2.76 29.20 -6.07
N LEU A 234 -3.39 28.36 -6.86
CA LEU A 234 -4.68 28.64 -7.49
C LEU A 234 -5.76 27.75 -6.86
N ASP A 235 -6.73 28.36 -6.20
CA ASP A 235 -7.91 27.67 -5.67
C ASP A 235 -9.02 27.75 -6.72
N VAL A 236 -9.41 26.60 -7.24
CA VAL A 236 -10.42 26.46 -8.31
C VAL A 236 -11.79 26.00 -7.78
N ARG A 237 -11.95 25.94 -6.46
CA ARG A 237 -13.20 25.53 -5.82
C ARG A 237 -14.30 26.59 -6.00
N GLU A 238 -15.55 26.19 -5.84
CA GLU A 238 -16.68 27.11 -5.84
C GLU A 238 -16.72 27.96 -4.56
N ASP A 239 -17.33 29.15 -4.61
CA ASP A 239 -17.43 30.07 -3.47
C ASP A 239 -17.97 29.41 -2.19
N ALA A 240 -18.96 28.52 -2.34
CA ALA A 240 -19.54 27.79 -1.21
C ALA A 240 -18.55 26.86 -0.49
N GLU A 241 -17.56 26.32 -1.20
CA GLU A 241 -16.56 25.44 -0.63
C GLU A 241 -15.51 26.20 0.20
N LEU A 242 -15.29 27.49 -0.10
CA LEU A 242 -14.39 28.35 0.65
C LEU A 242 -14.92 28.68 2.04
N LEU A 243 -16.24 28.58 2.25
CA LEU A 243 -16.85 28.78 3.58
C LEU A 243 -16.37 27.75 4.61
N ALA A 244 -15.99 26.56 4.17
CA ALA A 244 -15.42 25.53 5.06
C ALA A 244 -13.96 25.83 5.42
N TYR A 245 -13.17 26.24 4.43
CA TYR A 245 -11.76 26.63 4.62
C TYR A 245 -11.26 27.33 3.35
N ALA A 246 -10.65 28.49 3.50
CA ALA A 246 -9.91 29.19 2.45
C ALA A 246 -8.40 29.04 2.68
N LEU A 247 -7.66 28.63 1.62
CA LEU A 247 -6.20 28.49 1.72
C LEU A 247 -5.53 29.88 1.74
N PRO A 248 -4.80 30.23 2.81
CA PRO A 248 -4.16 31.56 2.88
C PRO A 248 -3.17 31.78 1.73
N GLY A 249 -3.29 32.94 1.08
CA GLY A 249 -2.41 33.32 -0.03
C GLY A 249 -2.72 32.70 -1.38
N ALA A 250 -3.75 31.86 -1.48
CA ALA A 250 -4.19 31.33 -2.77
C ALA A 250 -4.99 32.38 -3.56
N LYS A 251 -4.76 32.40 -4.88
CA LYS A 251 -5.63 33.14 -5.82
C LYS A 251 -6.86 32.27 -6.08
N HIS A 252 -8.05 32.79 -5.79
CA HIS A 252 -9.28 32.08 -6.06
C HIS A 252 -9.83 32.44 -7.45
N ILE A 253 -10.04 31.43 -8.27
CA ILE A 253 -10.78 31.51 -9.56
C ILE A 253 -11.56 30.20 -9.69
N PRO A 254 -12.89 30.21 -9.54
CA PRO A 254 -13.70 29.00 -9.73
C PRO A 254 -13.44 28.33 -11.06
N LEU A 255 -13.47 26.99 -11.10
CA LEU A 255 -13.13 26.21 -12.30
C LEU A 255 -13.95 26.65 -13.53
N GLY A 256 -15.22 27.01 -13.33
CA GLY A 256 -16.10 27.50 -14.41
C GLY A 256 -15.74 28.89 -14.96
N GLN A 257 -14.77 29.60 -14.35
CA GLN A 257 -14.30 30.92 -14.75
C GLN A 257 -12.85 30.91 -15.27
N LEU A 258 -12.21 29.74 -15.31
CA LEU A 258 -10.88 29.49 -15.83
C LEU A 258 -10.97 29.21 -17.33
#